data_cb86547199346959c0e03528ffefd021
#
_entry.id   cb86547199346959c0e03528ffefd021
#
_cell.length_a   1.000
_cell.length_b   1.000
_cell.length_c   1.000
_cell.angle_alpha   90.00
_cell.angle_beta   90.00
_cell.angle_gamma   90.00
#
_symmetry.space_group_name_H-M   'P 1'
#
loop_
_entity.id
_entity.type
_entity.pdbx_description
1 polymer ?
#
loop_
_entity_poly.entity_id
_entity_poly.type
_entity_poly.pdbx_seq_one_letter_code
_entity_poly.pdbx_strand_id
1 'polypeptide(L)'
;MVDTRGSKEPVCVLVIEDDPAARRLLTEALRAENGRNVVVHQAADVAGAMDFAGETFAGAAVSLDRGNAHEIVAALRHIGISGPIVAASRNGSLTSAVEAMRAGADDFLVKPYQPAELAKRLFARIEKPRVASHKQPDAAQGFQNFIGASPAMLSLYAQIERVAPSKAPVFVTGESGTGKEVCAEAVHACSGHASGPFIAINCSAIPRELMESEIFGHVKGAFTGAHEERPGAAELAHGGTLFLDEICEMDLALQAKLLRFAQTGTVRRVGDTRLRHVDVRFVCATNREPAREIEAGRFREDLFYRLHVLPLHLPALRLRGEDVVRLARAFLAAFAEEEGRGFRGFTAEAEAALSLHAWPGNVRELQNAIRRVVVLHDGEFVAADMLALSATHEAARDTGPLPRIASPSIDPFWRQEQRIIEAALKAFDGNTHKAAHALEISPSTIYRKLQAWGMGRGVS
;
A
#
# COMPACT_ATOMS: atom_id res chain seq x y z
N MET A 1 -13.42 -10.83 -59.89
CA MET A 1 -13.48 -9.49 -59.28
C MET A 1 -14.61 -9.50 -58.28
N VAL A 2 -14.34 -9.76 -57.03
CA VAL A 2 -15.32 -9.69 -55.94
C VAL A 2 -14.93 -8.46 -55.11
N ASP A 3 -15.83 -7.47 -55.13
CA ASP A 3 -15.68 -6.16 -54.48
C ASP A 3 -15.86 -6.34 -52.96
N THR A 4 -14.75 -6.43 -52.22
CA THR A 4 -14.72 -6.51 -50.74
C THR A 4 -14.66 -5.11 -50.14
N ARG A 5 -15.74 -4.31 -50.28
CA ARG A 5 -15.96 -3.14 -49.44
C ARG A 5 -16.58 -3.61 -48.11
N GLY A 6 -15.72 -3.90 -47.14
CA GLY A 6 -16.15 -4.17 -45.78
C GLY A 6 -16.88 -2.96 -45.22
N SER A 7 -18.15 -3.11 -44.89
CA SER A 7 -18.95 -2.18 -44.12
C SER A 7 -18.33 -2.07 -42.70
N LYS A 8 -17.52 -1.03 -42.47
CA LYS A 8 -17.05 -0.70 -41.09
C LYS A 8 -18.27 -0.26 -40.31
N GLU A 9 -18.57 -0.94 -39.23
CA GLU A 9 -19.57 -0.52 -38.25
C GLU A 9 -19.32 0.93 -37.83
N PRO A 10 -20.36 1.75 -37.60
CA PRO A 10 -20.20 3.14 -37.19
C PRO A 10 -19.55 3.21 -35.83
N VAL A 11 -18.56 4.09 -35.68
CA VAL A 11 -17.91 4.37 -34.38
C VAL A 11 -18.76 5.37 -33.59
N CYS A 12 -19.44 4.90 -32.55
CA CYS A 12 -20.27 5.76 -31.69
C CYS A 12 -19.40 6.44 -30.61
N VAL A 13 -19.49 7.77 -30.49
CA VAL A 13 -18.76 8.59 -29.52
C VAL A 13 -19.73 9.51 -28.77
N LEU A 14 -19.58 9.62 -27.47
CA LEU A 14 -20.36 10.54 -26.63
C LEU A 14 -19.55 11.83 -26.38
N VAL A 15 -20.21 12.99 -26.55
CA VAL A 15 -19.65 14.32 -26.22
C VAL A 15 -20.50 14.97 -25.14
N ILE A 16 -19.88 15.31 -24.02
CA ILE A 16 -20.50 16.07 -22.94
C ILE A 16 -19.78 17.41 -22.80
N GLU A 17 -20.43 18.48 -23.22
CA GLU A 17 -19.92 19.84 -23.18
C GLU A 17 -21.06 20.82 -22.95
N ASP A 18 -20.94 21.68 -21.95
CA ASP A 18 -21.97 22.61 -21.54
C ASP A 18 -22.12 23.80 -22.53
N ASP A 19 -21.04 24.26 -23.14
CA ASP A 19 -21.06 25.28 -24.17
C ASP A 19 -21.55 24.73 -25.51
N PRO A 20 -22.73 25.22 -26.02
CA PRO A 20 -23.28 24.75 -27.29
C PRO A 20 -22.36 24.99 -28.48
N ALA A 21 -21.57 26.09 -28.48
CA ALA A 21 -20.64 26.40 -29.57
C ALA A 21 -19.44 25.45 -29.56
N ALA A 22 -18.82 25.23 -28.40
CA ALA A 22 -17.73 24.29 -28.23
C ALA A 22 -18.17 22.85 -28.56
N ARG A 23 -19.38 22.46 -28.13
CA ARG A 23 -19.97 21.15 -28.42
C ARG A 23 -20.13 20.89 -29.92
N ARG A 24 -20.60 21.89 -30.68
CA ARG A 24 -20.74 21.80 -32.15
C ARG A 24 -19.38 21.65 -32.82
N LEU A 25 -18.42 22.51 -32.49
CA LEU A 25 -17.06 22.46 -33.05
C LEU A 25 -16.36 21.13 -32.78
N LEU A 26 -16.52 20.60 -31.58
CA LEU A 26 -15.97 19.30 -31.22
C LEU A 26 -16.63 18.16 -31.99
N THR A 27 -17.94 18.22 -32.17
CA THR A 27 -18.70 17.25 -32.98
C THR A 27 -18.26 17.26 -34.45
N GLU A 28 -18.06 18.45 -35.02
CA GLU A 28 -17.56 18.59 -36.39
C GLU A 28 -16.14 18.04 -36.53
N ALA A 29 -15.27 18.33 -35.58
CA ALA A 29 -13.90 17.81 -35.56
C ALA A 29 -13.86 16.27 -35.46
N LEU A 30 -14.72 15.67 -34.61
CA LEU A 30 -14.81 14.20 -34.47
C LEU A 30 -15.33 13.53 -35.74
N ARG A 31 -16.27 14.15 -36.48
CA ARG A 31 -16.80 13.65 -37.76
C ARG A 31 -15.80 13.82 -38.88
N ALA A 32 -14.95 14.84 -38.86
CA ALA A 32 -13.94 15.11 -39.88
C ALA A 32 -12.71 14.21 -39.78
N GLU A 33 -12.48 13.57 -38.63
CA GLU A 33 -11.27 12.78 -38.40
C GLU A 33 -11.30 11.47 -39.19
N ASN A 34 -10.29 11.28 -40.05
CA ASN A 34 -9.96 10.05 -40.79
C ASN A 34 -11.02 9.37 -41.68
N GLY A 35 -12.01 10.10 -42.21
CA GLY A 35 -12.97 9.54 -43.20
C GLY A 35 -13.77 8.33 -42.69
N ARG A 36 -13.97 8.22 -41.38
CA ARG A 36 -14.73 7.15 -40.71
C ARG A 36 -16.21 7.52 -40.65
N ASN A 37 -17.06 6.51 -40.61
CA ASN A 37 -18.47 6.71 -40.26
C ASN A 37 -18.57 6.87 -38.74
N VAL A 38 -18.52 8.15 -38.23
CA VAL A 38 -18.58 8.47 -36.81
C VAL A 38 -19.96 9.00 -36.45
N VAL A 39 -20.64 8.32 -35.55
CA VAL A 39 -21.90 8.78 -34.93
C VAL A 39 -21.56 9.47 -33.60
N VAL A 40 -21.89 10.76 -33.51
CA VAL A 40 -21.61 11.54 -32.30
C VAL A 40 -22.91 11.87 -31.58
N HIS A 41 -23.07 11.32 -30.37
CA HIS A 41 -24.13 11.65 -29.43
C HIS A 41 -23.68 12.84 -28.58
N GLN A 42 -24.60 13.79 -28.36
CA GLN A 42 -24.29 15.06 -27.68
C GLN A 42 -25.15 15.22 -26.44
N ALA A 43 -24.53 15.59 -25.34
CA ALA A 43 -25.19 15.98 -24.11
C ALA A 43 -24.61 17.30 -23.58
N ALA A 44 -25.43 18.09 -22.88
CA ALA A 44 -24.96 19.30 -22.23
C ALA A 44 -24.30 19.01 -20.87
N ASP A 45 -24.74 17.94 -20.23
CA ASP A 45 -24.28 17.48 -18.91
C ASP A 45 -24.47 15.97 -18.80
N VAL A 46 -24.10 15.43 -17.61
CA VAL A 46 -24.23 14.01 -17.31
C VAL A 46 -25.69 13.55 -17.28
N ALA A 47 -26.62 14.42 -16.85
CA ALA A 47 -28.06 14.09 -16.79
C ALA A 47 -28.61 13.85 -18.21
N GLY A 48 -28.26 14.72 -19.17
CA GLY A 48 -28.62 14.53 -20.58
C GLY A 48 -27.92 13.35 -21.24
N ALA A 49 -26.77 12.92 -20.71
CA ALA A 49 -26.08 11.72 -21.19
C ALA A 49 -26.78 10.42 -20.76
N MET A 50 -27.60 10.44 -19.70
CA MET A 50 -28.40 9.28 -19.26
C MET A 50 -29.45 8.85 -20.26
N ASP A 51 -29.89 9.74 -21.15
CA ASP A 51 -30.86 9.43 -22.23
C ASP A 51 -30.29 8.39 -23.22
N PHE A 52 -28.97 8.22 -23.23
CA PHE A 52 -28.25 7.25 -24.07
C PHE A 52 -27.83 5.98 -23.30
N ALA A 53 -28.38 5.76 -22.09
CA ALA A 53 -28.07 4.57 -21.30
C ALA A 53 -28.51 3.30 -22.05
N GLY A 54 -27.57 2.36 -22.24
CA GLY A 54 -27.79 1.11 -23.00
C GLY A 54 -27.18 1.13 -24.40
N GLU A 55 -26.70 2.27 -24.90
CA GLU A 55 -25.91 2.33 -26.14
C GLU A 55 -24.44 1.99 -25.87
N THR A 56 -23.77 1.42 -26.89
CA THR A 56 -22.34 1.08 -26.81
C THR A 56 -21.50 2.18 -27.41
N PHE A 57 -20.65 2.81 -26.62
CA PHE A 57 -19.77 3.88 -27.07
C PHE A 57 -18.32 3.41 -27.16
N ALA A 58 -17.70 3.72 -28.29
CA ALA A 58 -16.26 3.47 -28.52
C ALA A 58 -15.36 4.38 -27.67
N GLY A 59 -15.90 5.52 -27.22
CA GLY A 59 -15.20 6.46 -26.33
C GLY A 59 -16.05 7.70 -26.02
N ALA A 60 -15.56 8.56 -25.11
CA ALA A 60 -16.22 9.80 -24.75
C ALA A 60 -15.25 10.97 -24.62
N ALA A 61 -15.75 12.17 -24.94
CA ALA A 61 -15.13 13.45 -24.67
C ALA A 61 -15.97 14.21 -23.63
N VAL A 62 -15.38 14.65 -22.53
CA VAL A 62 -16.14 15.23 -21.42
C VAL A 62 -15.50 16.51 -20.88
N SER A 63 -16.36 17.54 -20.69
CA SER A 63 -16.01 18.77 -19.97
C SER A 63 -16.19 18.56 -18.46
N LEU A 64 -15.15 18.89 -17.68
CA LEU A 64 -15.16 18.86 -16.21
C LEU A 64 -15.39 20.25 -15.59
N ASP A 65 -15.82 21.24 -16.35
CA ASP A 65 -15.99 22.61 -15.85
C ASP A 65 -17.19 22.75 -14.90
N ARG A 66 -18.12 21.79 -14.90
CA ARG A 66 -19.28 21.72 -14.01
C ARG A 66 -19.33 20.42 -13.26
N GLY A 67 -18.70 20.35 -12.12
CA GLY A 67 -18.79 19.20 -11.20
C GLY A 67 -17.49 18.54 -10.85
N ASN A 68 -17.58 17.52 -10.02
CA ASN A 68 -16.44 16.73 -9.55
C ASN A 68 -16.05 15.71 -10.63
N ALA A 69 -14.79 15.67 -11.01
CA ALA A 69 -14.26 14.74 -12.02
C ALA A 69 -14.60 13.27 -11.70
N HIS A 70 -14.56 12.90 -10.43
CA HIS A 70 -14.86 11.54 -9.99
C HIS A 70 -16.33 11.17 -10.24
N GLU A 71 -17.26 12.06 -9.91
CA GLU A 71 -18.71 11.83 -10.11
C GLU A 71 -19.07 11.74 -11.58
N ILE A 72 -18.50 12.63 -12.40
CA ILE A 72 -18.74 12.67 -13.85
C ILE A 72 -18.21 11.40 -14.50
N VAL A 73 -16.95 11.00 -14.25
CA VAL A 73 -16.35 9.84 -14.87
C VAL A 73 -17.00 8.53 -14.39
N ALA A 74 -17.35 8.44 -13.10
CA ALA A 74 -18.08 7.30 -12.57
C ALA A 74 -19.46 7.14 -13.24
N ALA A 75 -20.21 8.24 -13.41
CA ALA A 75 -21.50 8.23 -14.09
C ALA A 75 -21.37 7.77 -15.54
N LEU A 76 -20.32 8.19 -16.27
CA LEU A 76 -20.05 7.72 -17.65
C LEU A 76 -19.80 6.22 -17.72
N ARG A 77 -19.09 5.66 -16.74
CA ARG A 77 -18.89 4.21 -16.64
C ARG A 77 -20.20 3.47 -16.35
N HIS A 78 -21.08 4.05 -15.53
CA HIS A 78 -22.42 3.50 -15.28
C HIS A 78 -23.33 3.52 -16.51
N ILE A 79 -23.22 4.53 -17.39
CA ILE A 79 -23.94 4.58 -18.69
C ILE A 79 -23.47 3.46 -19.66
N GLY A 80 -22.34 2.80 -19.38
CA GLY A 80 -21.83 1.71 -20.20
C GLY A 80 -20.66 2.10 -21.11
N ILE A 81 -20.02 3.26 -20.90
CA ILE A 81 -18.84 3.66 -21.65
C ILE A 81 -17.64 2.82 -21.21
N SER A 82 -17.31 1.81 -21.99
CA SER A 82 -16.12 0.96 -21.78
C SER A 82 -14.86 1.50 -22.45
N GLY A 83 -15.03 2.33 -23.47
CA GLY A 83 -13.94 2.96 -24.23
C GLY A 83 -13.21 4.08 -23.50
N PRO A 84 -12.19 4.68 -24.15
CA PRO A 84 -11.42 5.78 -23.58
C PRO A 84 -12.27 7.04 -23.32
N ILE A 85 -11.99 7.73 -22.20
CA ILE A 85 -12.58 9.00 -21.82
C ILE A 85 -11.49 10.07 -21.87
N VAL A 86 -11.64 11.07 -22.73
CA VAL A 86 -10.78 12.27 -22.77
C VAL A 86 -11.49 13.40 -22.06
N ALA A 87 -10.93 13.83 -20.94
CA ALA A 87 -11.46 14.92 -20.12
C ALA A 87 -10.86 16.27 -20.53
N ALA A 88 -11.62 17.34 -20.37
CA ALA A 88 -11.16 18.71 -20.61
C ALA A 88 -11.67 19.66 -19.51
N SER A 89 -10.85 20.63 -19.08
CA SER A 89 -11.25 21.63 -18.09
C SER A 89 -10.54 22.96 -18.30
N ARG A 90 -11.19 24.07 -17.88
CA ARG A 90 -10.57 25.39 -17.79
C ARG A 90 -9.57 25.50 -16.66
N ASN A 91 -9.75 24.66 -15.64
CA ASN A 91 -8.79 24.59 -14.54
C ASN A 91 -7.61 23.70 -14.94
N GLY A 92 -6.56 24.33 -15.49
CA GLY A 92 -5.33 23.68 -15.96
C GLY A 92 -4.34 23.33 -14.84
N SER A 93 -4.78 23.25 -13.57
CA SER A 93 -3.87 22.86 -12.48
C SER A 93 -3.45 21.40 -12.61
N LEU A 94 -2.23 21.09 -12.20
CA LEU A 94 -1.74 19.71 -12.13
C LEU A 94 -2.66 18.83 -11.26
N THR A 95 -3.23 19.42 -10.21
CA THR A 95 -4.18 18.76 -9.32
C THR A 95 -5.44 18.30 -10.06
N SER A 96 -6.04 19.18 -10.89
CA SER A 96 -7.25 18.83 -11.66
C SER A 96 -6.98 17.75 -12.70
N ALA A 97 -5.80 17.76 -13.36
CA ALA A 97 -5.40 16.71 -14.27
C ALA A 97 -5.23 15.36 -13.54
N VAL A 98 -4.56 15.37 -12.39
CA VAL A 98 -4.37 14.18 -11.55
C VAL A 98 -5.70 13.64 -11.04
N GLU A 99 -6.63 14.50 -10.61
CA GLU A 99 -7.98 14.10 -10.17
C GLU A 99 -8.78 13.46 -11.31
N ALA A 100 -8.76 14.05 -12.50
CA ALA A 100 -9.42 13.48 -13.67
C ALA A 100 -8.87 12.09 -14.04
N MET A 101 -7.54 11.95 -14.03
CA MET A 101 -6.89 10.66 -14.32
C MET A 101 -7.18 9.62 -13.23
N ARG A 102 -7.18 10.02 -11.95
CA ARG A 102 -7.58 9.14 -10.83
C ARG A 102 -9.04 8.72 -10.90
N ALA A 103 -9.90 9.59 -11.39
CA ALA A 103 -11.31 9.28 -11.62
C ALA A 103 -11.53 8.27 -12.76
N GLY A 104 -10.50 7.96 -13.56
CA GLY A 104 -10.56 7.00 -14.65
C GLY A 104 -10.67 7.62 -16.04
N ALA A 105 -10.36 8.92 -16.20
CA ALA A 105 -10.13 9.51 -17.52
C ALA A 105 -8.82 8.96 -18.12
N ASP A 106 -8.80 8.74 -19.42
CA ASP A 106 -7.65 8.20 -20.14
C ASP A 106 -6.72 9.30 -20.66
N ASP A 107 -7.20 10.53 -20.76
CA ASP A 107 -6.42 11.73 -21.11
C ASP A 107 -7.06 12.99 -20.56
N PHE A 108 -6.26 14.07 -20.48
CA PHE A 108 -6.72 15.36 -19.99
C PHE A 108 -6.18 16.51 -20.85
N LEU A 109 -7.07 17.45 -21.20
CA LEU A 109 -6.74 18.65 -21.96
C LEU A 109 -7.13 19.90 -21.16
N VAL A 110 -6.30 20.94 -21.26
CA VAL A 110 -6.60 22.24 -20.68
C VAL A 110 -7.29 23.11 -21.71
N LYS A 111 -8.43 23.72 -21.38
CA LYS A 111 -9.10 24.71 -22.23
C LYS A 111 -8.38 26.08 -22.14
N PRO A 112 -8.24 26.83 -23.25
CA PRO A 112 -8.73 26.52 -24.58
C PRO A 112 -7.82 25.53 -25.34
N TYR A 113 -8.43 24.59 -26.06
CA TYR A 113 -7.74 23.65 -26.94
C TYR A 113 -8.35 23.68 -28.35
N GLN A 114 -7.63 23.15 -29.35
CA GLN A 114 -8.18 22.99 -30.68
C GLN A 114 -9.05 21.73 -30.71
N PRO A 115 -10.34 21.79 -31.19
CA PRO A 115 -11.24 20.63 -31.24
C PRO A 115 -10.63 19.43 -31.97
N ALA A 116 -9.85 19.65 -33.05
CA ALA A 116 -9.13 18.61 -33.78
C ALA A 116 -8.07 17.91 -32.92
N GLU A 117 -7.46 18.57 -31.95
CA GLU A 117 -6.50 17.95 -31.04
C GLU A 117 -7.17 16.95 -30.11
N LEU A 118 -8.30 17.29 -29.54
CA LEU A 118 -9.09 16.38 -28.70
C LEU A 118 -9.57 15.18 -29.52
N ALA A 119 -10.13 15.43 -30.70
CA ALA A 119 -10.58 14.37 -31.63
C ALA A 119 -9.42 13.39 -31.94
N LYS A 120 -8.26 13.90 -32.33
CA LYS A 120 -7.06 13.10 -32.60
C LYS A 120 -6.63 12.26 -31.39
N ARG A 121 -6.62 12.84 -30.19
CA ARG A 121 -6.26 12.11 -28.97
C ARG A 121 -7.26 11.02 -28.64
N LEU A 122 -8.56 11.28 -28.78
CA LEU A 122 -9.60 10.29 -28.53
C LEU A 122 -9.48 9.12 -29.50
N PHE A 123 -9.36 9.39 -30.82
CA PHE A 123 -9.24 8.34 -31.82
C PHE A 123 -7.92 7.58 -31.74
N ALA A 124 -6.81 8.23 -31.40
CA ALA A 124 -5.55 7.55 -31.14
C ALA A 124 -5.64 6.53 -29.98
N ARG A 125 -6.55 6.79 -29.01
CA ARG A 125 -6.82 5.86 -27.92
C ARG A 125 -7.87 4.80 -28.27
N ILE A 126 -8.82 5.11 -29.15
CA ILE A 126 -9.75 4.13 -29.73
C ILE A 126 -9.02 3.16 -30.65
N GLU A 127 -8.03 3.63 -31.44
CA GLU A 127 -7.25 2.81 -32.41
C GLU A 127 -6.13 2.01 -31.77
N LYS A 128 -5.55 2.53 -30.73
CA LYS A 128 -4.81 1.74 -29.75
C LYS A 128 -5.81 1.39 -28.67
N PRO A 129 -6.68 0.37 -28.90
CA PRO A 129 -7.42 -0.10 -27.77
C PRO A 129 -6.35 -0.26 -26.70
N ARG A 130 -6.60 0.23 -25.48
CA ARG A 130 -5.99 -0.37 -24.30
C ARG A 130 -5.83 -1.79 -24.73
N VAL A 131 -4.58 -2.27 -24.85
CA VAL A 131 -4.41 -3.71 -25.09
C VAL A 131 -5.30 -4.31 -24.04
N ALA A 132 -6.51 -4.62 -24.47
CA ALA A 132 -7.50 -5.34 -23.72
C ALA A 132 -7.03 -6.79 -23.77
N SER A 133 -5.83 -7.01 -23.31
CA SER A 133 -5.47 -8.17 -22.56
C SER A 133 -5.67 -7.86 -21.06
N HIS A 134 -6.76 -7.20 -20.74
CA HIS A 134 -7.59 -7.67 -19.67
C HIS A 134 -8.53 -8.73 -20.30
N LYS A 135 -8.00 -9.91 -20.60
CA LYS A 135 -8.55 -11.07 -19.87
C LYS A 135 -8.69 -10.51 -18.44
N GLN A 136 -9.93 -10.20 -18.05
CA GLN A 136 -10.25 -10.22 -16.63
C GLN A 136 -9.57 -11.51 -16.19
N PRO A 137 -8.52 -11.46 -15.33
CA PRO A 137 -8.07 -12.68 -14.74
C PRO A 137 -9.37 -13.26 -14.20
N ASP A 138 -9.70 -14.48 -14.67
CA ASP A 138 -10.81 -15.21 -14.08
C ASP A 138 -10.76 -14.89 -12.61
N ALA A 139 -11.89 -14.50 -12.02
CA ALA A 139 -11.93 -13.96 -10.66
C ALA A 139 -11.36 -14.94 -9.61
N ALA A 140 -10.93 -16.11 -10.05
CA ALA A 140 -10.19 -17.16 -9.37
C ALA A 140 -8.68 -17.17 -9.63
N GLN A 141 -8.16 -16.47 -10.68
CA GLN A 141 -6.72 -16.41 -10.96
C GLN A 141 -6.24 -14.98 -10.73
N GLY A 142 -5.59 -14.75 -9.58
CA GLY A 142 -4.97 -13.47 -9.22
C GLY A 142 -3.90 -13.01 -10.22
N PHE A 143 -3.52 -11.75 -10.18
CA PHE A 143 -2.41 -11.19 -10.96
C PHE A 143 -1.08 -11.53 -10.28
N GLN A 144 -0.23 -12.37 -10.91
CA GLN A 144 1.14 -12.66 -10.43
C GLN A 144 1.19 -12.93 -8.90
N ASN A 145 0.43 -13.92 -8.40
CA ASN A 145 0.26 -14.27 -6.99
C ASN A 145 -0.55 -13.26 -6.14
N PHE A 146 -0.99 -12.11 -6.68
CA PHE A 146 -1.96 -11.29 -6.00
C PHE A 146 -3.37 -11.87 -6.10
N ILE A 147 -4.08 -11.81 -5.00
CA ILE A 147 -5.52 -12.11 -4.93
C ILE A 147 -6.24 -10.78 -4.67
N GLY A 148 -7.10 -10.36 -5.59
CA GLY A 148 -7.89 -9.14 -5.46
C GLY A 148 -8.42 -8.68 -6.81
N ALA A 149 -9.62 -8.10 -6.80
CA ALA A 149 -10.29 -7.54 -7.97
C ALA A 149 -10.94 -6.17 -7.66
N SER A 150 -10.64 -5.58 -6.50
CA SER A 150 -11.10 -4.23 -6.18
C SER A 150 -10.54 -3.23 -7.20
N PRO A 151 -11.24 -2.11 -7.46
CA PRO A 151 -10.78 -1.07 -8.38
C PRO A 151 -9.37 -0.55 -8.03
N ALA A 152 -9.06 -0.47 -6.73
CA ALA A 152 -7.75 -0.06 -6.24
C ALA A 152 -6.65 -1.05 -6.65
N MET A 153 -6.91 -2.37 -6.53
CA MET A 153 -5.95 -3.40 -6.93
C MET A 153 -5.82 -3.51 -8.45
N LEU A 154 -6.91 -3.40 -9.20
CA LEU A 154 -6.86 -3.38 -10.67
C LEU A 154 -6.04 -2.18 -11.19
N SER A 155 -6.18 -1.00 -10.57
CA SER A 155 -5.35 0.16 -10.89
C SER A 155 -3.87 -0.10 -10.60
N LEU A 156 -3.55 -0.76 -9.48
CA LEU A 156 -2.18 -1.15 -9.14
C LEU A 156 -1.61 -2.14 -10.17
N TYR A 157 -2.36 -3.15 -10.59
CA TYR A 157 -1.91 -4.13 -11.60
C TYR A 157 -1.58 -3.45 -12.93
N ALA A 158 -2.44 -2.53 -13.39
CA ALA A 158 -2.17 -1.75 -14.59
C ALA A 158 -0.93 -0.84 -14.45
N GLN A 159 -0.65 -0.32 -13.26
CA GLN A 159 0.57 0.42 -12.99
C GLN A 159 1.80 -0.50 -13.02
N ILE A 160 1.73 -1.70 -12.40
CA ILE A 160 2.81 -2.69 -12.43
C ILE A 160 3.14 -3.06 -13.88
N GLU A 161 2.16 -3.41 -14.71
CA GLU A 161 2.37 -3.74 -16.13
C GLU A 161 3.04 -2.60 -16.92
N ARG A 162 2.69 -1.34 -16.59
CA ARG A 162 3.26 -0.16 -17.24
C ARG A 162 4.71 0.09 -16.83
N VAL A 163 5.05 -0.07 -15.55
CA VAL A 163 6.40 0.23 -15.04
C VAL A 163 7.37 -0.94 -15.17
N ALA A 164 6.85 -2.17 -15.24
CA ALA A 164 7.67 -3.39 -15.27
C ALA A 164 8.68 -3.45 -16.43
N PRO A 165 8.37 -3.05 -17.68
CA PRO A 165 9.34 -3.09 -18.78
C PRO A 165 10.49 -2.08 -18.64
N SER A 166 10.36 -1.06 -17.81
CA SER A 166 11.40 -0.05 -17.60
C SER A 166 12.55 -0.61 -16.74
N LYS A 167 13.80 -0.16 -17.01
CA LYS A 167 14.95 -0.42 -16.15
C LYS A 167 15.06 0.53 -14.95
N ALA A 168 14.22 1.56 -14.89
CA ALA A 168 14.24 2.53 -13.80
C ALA A 168 13.88 1.89 -12.46
N PRO A 169 14.44 2.38 -11.34
CA PRO A 169 14.10 1.91 -10.01
C PRO A 169 12.60 2.06 -9.71
N VAL A 170 12.02 1.06 -9.06
CA VAL A 170 10.63 1.08 -8.58
C VAL A 170 10.64 1.27 -7.07
N PHE A 171 9.81 2.18 -6.58
CA PHE A 171 9.69 2.47 -5.14
C PHE A 171 8.28 2.17 -4.66
N VAL A 172 8.16 1.14 -3.82
CA VAL A 172 6.89 0.60 -3.33
C VAL A 172 6.60 1.13 -1.93
N THR A 173 5.46 1.79 -1.75
CA THR A 173 5.01 2.27 -0.44
C THR A 173 3.71 1.57 -0.04
N GLY A 174 3.48 1.44 1.25
CA GLY A 174 2.25 0.87 1.79
C GLY A 174 2.44 0.37 3.22
N GLU A 175 1.35 0.26 3.95
CA GLU A 175 1.36 -0.20 5.33
C GLU A 175 2.01 -1.59 5.47
N SER A 176 2.43 -1.93 6.68
CA SER A 176 2.97 -3.27 6.96
C SER A 176 1.91 -4.34 6.65
N GLY A 177 2.33 -5.45 6.04
CA GLY A 177 1.44 -6.57 5.72
C GLY A 177 0.53 -6.37 4.50
N THR A 178 0.69 -5.31 3.69
CA THR A 178 -0.13 -5.07 2.48
C THR A 178 0.25 -5.93 1.29
N GLY A 179 1.43 -6.58 1.29
CA GLY A 179 1.93 -7.42 0.20
C GLY A 179 2.98 -6.71 -0.68
N LYS A 180 3.84 -5.86 -0.11
CA LYS A 180 4.91 -5.14 -0.85
C LYS A 180 5.89 -6.09 -1.53
N GLU A 181 6.21 -7.22 -0.91
CA GLU A 181 7.08 -8.26 -1.49
C GLU A 181 6.43 -8.90 -2.72
N VAL A 182 5.15 -9.28 -2.63
CA VAL A 182 4.38 -9.81 -3.79
C VAL A 182 4.34 -8.78 -4.93
N CYS A 183 4.28 -7.47 -4.59
CA CYS A 183 4.37 -6.40 -5.59
C CYS A 183 5.73 -6.38 -6.28
N ALA A 184 6.82 -6.53 -5.53
CA ALA A 184 8.17 -6.57 -6.09
C ALA A 184 8.38 -7.79 -6.98
N GLU A 185 7.88 -8.96 -6.58
CA GLU A 185 7.88 -10.19 -7.40
C GLU A 185 7.08 -9.99 -8.70
N ALA A 186 5.89 -9.37 -8.63
CA ALA A 186 5.08 -9.07 -9.80
C ALA A 186 5.77 -8.11 -10.76
N VAL A 187 6.43 -7.06 -10.25
CA VAL A 187 7.26 -6.14 -11.05
C VAL A 187 8.40 -6.89 -11.72
N HIS A 188 9.07 -7.81 -11.03
CA HIS A 188 10.12 -8.64 -11.60
C HIS A 188 9.58 -9.57 -12.69
N ALA A 189 8.52 -10.32 -12.42
CA ALA A 189 7.93 -11.29 -13.33
C ALA A 189 7.41 -10.64 -14.64
N CYS A 190 6.91 -9.40 -14.57
CA CYS A 190 6.46 -8.64 -15.73
C CYS A 190 7.59 -7.84 -16.43
N SER A 191 8.84 -7.96 -15.97
CA SER A 191 9.98 -7.18 -16.47
C SER A 191 10.79 -7.89 -17.54
N GLY A 192 11.63 -7.13 -18.25
CA GLY A 192 12.66 -7.70 -19.12
C GLY A 192 13.76 -8.49 -18.38
N HIS A 193 13.77 -8.49 -17.03
CA HIS A 193 14.70 -9.21 -16.17
C HIS A 193 14.07 -10.46 -15.52
N ALA A 194 12.86 -10.84 -15.93
CA ALA A 194 12.10 -11.97 -15.36
C ALA A 194 12.84 -13.32 -15.43
N SER A 195 13.77 -13.49 -16.38
CA SER A 195 14.61 -14.69 -16.51
C SER A 195 15.85 -14.65 -15.59
N GLY A 196 16.15 -13.50 -15.01
CA GLY A 196 17.27 -13.31 -14.07
C GLY A 196 16.89 -13.62 -12.63
N PRO A 197 17.83 -13.55 -11.69
CA PRO A 197 17.56 -13.80 -10.29
C PRO A 197 16.74 -12.67 -9.65
N PHE A 198 15.80 -13.04 -8.77
CA PHE A 198 15.14 -12.13 -7.83
C PHE A 198 15.76 -12.31 -6.45
N ILE A 199 16.52 -11.33 -6.00
CA ILE A 199 17.20 -11.38 -4.70
C ILE A 199 16.55 -10.36 -3.76
N ALA A 200 15.95 -10.85 -2.69
CA ALA A 200 15.27 -10.04 -1.67
C ALA A 200 16.13 -9.89 -0.41
N ILE A 201 16.24 -8.67 0.08
CA ILE A 201 16.87 -8.33 1.36
C ILE A 201 15.87 -7.54 2.19
N ASN A 202 15.57 -8.03 3.38
CA ASN A 202 14.79 -7.28 4.37
C ASN A 202 15.75 -6.54 5.31
N CYS A 203 15.83 -5.20 5.16
CA CYS A 203 16.75 -4.36 5.92
C CYS A 203 16.43 -4.32 7.43
N SER A 204 15.20 -4.64 7.84
CA SER A 204 14.83 -4.68 9.26
C SER A 204 15.19 -5.99 9.96
N ALA A 205 15.38 -7.08 9.19
CA ALA A 205 15.65 -8.40 9.73
C ALA A 205 17.15 -8.71 9.94
N ILE A 206 18.03 -7.89 9.36
CA ILE A 206 19.48 -8.10 9.40
C ILE A 206 20.10 -7.16 10.44
N PRO A 207 20.97 -7.66 11.36
CA PRO A 207 21.75 -6.81 12.24
C PRO A 207 22.57 -5.78 11.46
N ARG A 208 22.63 -4.54 11.96
CA ARG A 208 23.28 -3.42 11.25
C ARG A 208 24.74 -3.72 10.86
N GLU A 209 25.47 -4.41 11.72
CA GLU A 209 26.88 -4.76 11.52
C GLU A 209 27.08 -5.75 10.37
N LEU A 210 26.05 -6.55 10.04
CA LEU A 210 26.10 -7.56 8.99
C LEU A 210 25.48 -7.08 7.67
N MET A 211 24.66 -6.05 7.70
CA MET A 211 23.88 -5.60 6.54
C MET A 211 24.77 -5.20 5.36
N GLU A 212 25.90 -4.52 5.61
CA GLU A 212 26.86 -4.20 4.56
C GLU A 212 27.41 -5.45 3.88
N SER A 213 27.78 -6.44 4.68
CA SER A 213 28.30 -7.71 4.19
C SER A 213 27.24 -8.54 3.44
N GLU A 214 25.98 -8.51 3.86
CA GLU A 214 24.89 -9.21 3.16
C GLU A 214 24.57 -8.55 1.82
N ILE A 215 24.61 -7.21 1.73
CA ILE A 215 24.31 -6.50 0.48
C ILE A 215 25.51 -6.57 -0.49
N PHE A 216 26.73 -6.26 -0.03
CA PHE A 216 27.90 -6.11 -0.90
C PHE A 216 28.87 -7.27 -0.90
N GLY A 217 28.70 -8.24 0.04
CA GLY A 217 29.62 -9.35 0.22
C GLY A 217 30.89 -8.97 1.00
N HIS A 218 31.70 -9.97 1.31
CA HIS A 218 32.97 -9.78 1.99
C HIS A 218 34.06 -10.74 1.46
N VAL A 219 35.33 -10.37 1.67
CA VAL A 219 36.44 -11.24 1.46
C VAL A 219 36.84 -11.88 2.78
N LYS A 220 37.55 -13.00 2.71
CA LYS A 220 38.11 -13.69 3.89
C LYS A 220 38.91 -12.69 4.74
N GLY A 221 38.67 -12.68 6.05
CA GLY A 221 39.36 -11.81 7.00
C GLY A 221 38.87 -10.35 7.07
N ALA A 222 37.80 -10.01 6.41
CA ALA A 222 37.25 -8.64 6.40
C ALA A 222 36.77 -8.14 7.77
N PHE A 223 36.33 -9.07 8.63
CA PHE A 223 35.91 -8.81 10.02
C PHE A 223 36.07 -10.10 10.86
N THR A 224 35.91 -9.97 12.18
CA THR A 224 35.94 -11.11 13.10
C THR A 224 34.78 -12.05 12.81
N GLY A 225 35.10 -13.27 12.27
CA GLY A 225 34.07 -14.22 11.80
C GLY A 225 34.03 -14.42 10.29
N ALA A 226 34.71 -13.58 9.50
CA ALA A 226 34.80 -13.75 8.03
C ALA A 226 35.82 -14.88 7.67
N HIS A 227 35.42 -16.12 7.91
CA HIS A 227 36.30 -17.29 7.66
C HIS A 227 36.44 -17.61 6.18
N GLU A 228 35.45 -17.29 5.37
CA GLU A 228 35.40 -17.54 3.94
C GLU A 228 35.00 -16.26 3.20
N GLU A 229 35.24 -16.21 1.91
CA GLU A 229 34.77 -15.18 1.02
C GLU A 229 33.30 -15.47 0.62
N ARG A 230 32.44 -14.44 0.63
CA ARG A 230 31.02 -14.59 0.26
C ARG A 230 30.56 -13.46 -0.66
N PRO A 231 29.91 -13.76 -1.80
CA PRO A 231 29.28 -12.75 -2.64
C PRO A 231 28.07 -12.14 -1.92
N GLY A 232 27.84 -10.85 -2.11
CA GLY A 232 26.67 -10.15 -1.57
C GLY A 232 25.45 -10.25 -2.49
N ALA A 233 24.29 -9.85 -1.96
CA ALA A 233 23.03 -9.82 -2.68
C ALA A 233 23.10 -9.00 -3.99
N ALA A 234 23.88 -7.92 -4.01
CA ALA A 234 24.10 -7.13 -5.21
C ALA A 234 24.76 -7.93 -6.34
N GLU A 235 25.77 -8.74 -6.03
CA GLU A 235 26.42 -9.61 -7.01
C GLU A 235 25.51 -10.77 -7.44
N LEU A 236 24.78 -11.37 -6.50
CA LEU A 236 23.84 -12.47 -6.75
C LEU A 236 22.66 -12.03 -7.62
N ALA A 237 22.26 -10.77 -7.53
CA ALA A 237 21.18 -10.19 -8.34
C ALA A 237 21.61 -9.79 -9.76
N HIS A 238 22.86 -10.03 -10.16
CA HIS A 238 23.35 -9.63 -11.47
C HIS A 238 22.50 -10.20 -12.62
N GLY A 239 22.11 -9.33 -13.55
CA GLY A 239 21.20 -9.65 -14.65
C GLY A 239 19.72 -9.74 -14.25
N GLY A 240 19.40 -9.54 -12.98
CA GLY A 240 18.06 -9.69 -12.41
C GLY A 240 17.58 -8.47 -11.63
N THR A 241 16.91 -8.72 -10.50
CA THR A 241 16.30 -7.69 -9.63
C THR A 241 16.83 -7.82 -8.21
N LEU A 242 17.26 -6.70 -7.65
CA LEU A 242 17.56 -6.56 -6.22
C LEU A 242 16.37 -5.86 -5.54
N PHE A 243 15.69 -6.59 -4.66
CA PHE A 243 14.61 -6.07 -3.86
C PHE A 243 15.11 -5.74 -2.45
N LEU A 244 14.92 -4.48 -2.05
CA LEU A 244 15.30 -3.96 -0.73
C LEU A 244 14.01 -3.60 0.03
N ASP A 245 13.59 -4.50 0.94
CA ASP A 245 12.43 -4.25 1.80
C ASP A 245 12.82 -3.44 3.02
N GLU A 246 11.93 -2.56 3.45
CA GLU A 246 12.10 -1.65 4.59
C GLU A 246 13.39 -0.82 4.49
N ILE A 247 13.64 -0.23 3.31
CA ILE A 247 14.87 0.50 3.00
C ILE A 247 15.16 1.66 3.95
N CYS A 248 14.13 2.27 4.54
CA CYS A 248 14.29 3.35 5.51
C CYS A 248 14.88 2.90 6.86
N GLU A 249 15.04 1.58 7.11
CA GLU A 249 15.72 1.04 8.29
C GLU A 249 17.24 0.99 8.14
N MET A 250 17.75 1.22 6.93
CA MET A 250 19.19 1.19 6.63
C MET A 250 19.90 2.38 7.29
N ASP A 251 21.09 2.17 7.84
CA ASP A 251 21.90 3.25 8.40
C ASP A 251 22.43 4.21 7.32
N LEU A 252 22.75 5.46 7.69
CA LEU A 252 23.15 6.51 6.76
C LEU A 252 24.48 6.21 6.04
N ALA A 253 25.41 5.48 6.67
CA ALA A 253 26.68 5.13 6.05
C ALA A 253 26.49 4.13 4.92
N LEU A 254 25.61 3.16 5.14
CA LEU A 254 25.25 2.16 4.14
C LEU A 254 24.40 2.76 3.01
N GLN A 255 23.48 3.70 3.33
CA GLN A 255 22.75 4.47 2.33
C GLN A 255 23.67 5.19 1.36
N ALA A 256 24.80 5.76 1.82
CA ALA A 256 25.80 6.42 0.97
C ALA A 256 26.47 5.42 0.01
N LYS A 257 26.75 4.19 0.46
CA LYS A 257 27.32 3.13 -0.38
C LYS A 257 26.31 2.62 -1.40
N LEU A 258 25.04 2.47 -0.99
CA LEU A 258 23.95 2.09 -1.88
C LEU A 258 23.74 3.15 -2.98
N LEU A 259 23.77 4.44 -2.62
CA LEU A 259 23.68 5.52 -3.59
C LEU A 259 24.76 5.42 -4.66
N ARG A 260 26.03 5.21 -4.23
CA ARG A 260 27.15 5.02 -5.16
C ARG A 260 26.91 3.82 -6.07
N PHE A 261 26.44 2.69 -5.53
CA PHE A 261 26.11 1.52 -6.33
C PHE A 261 25.00 1.82 -7.34
N ALA A 262 23.91 2.45 -6.92
CA ALA A 262 22.79 2.81 -7.80
C ALA A 262 23.19 3.82 -8.91
N GLN A 263 24.24 4.63 -8.69
CA GLN A 263 24.77 5.57 -9.67
C GLN A 263 25.73 4.96 -10.67
N THR A 264 26.63 4.09 -10.20
CA THR A 264 27.77 3.59 -10.99
C THR A 264 27.60 2.17 -11.51
N GLY A 265 26.65 1.39 -10.97
CA GLY A 265 26.55 -0.03 -11.27
C GLY A 265 27.74 -0.85 -10.78
N THR A 266 28.53 -0.30 -9.82
CA THR A 266 29.72 -1.00 -9.32
C THR A 266 29.64 -1.24 -7.82
N VAL A 267 30.08 -2.40 -7.39
CA VAL A 267 30.14 -2.78 -5.99
C VAL A 267 31.57 -3.17 -5.60
N ARG A 268 31.85 -3.09 -4.30
CA ARG A 268 33.11 -3.56 -3.70
C ARG A 268 32.78 -4.34 -2.43
N ARG A 269 33.31 -5.54 -2.31
CA ARG A 269 33.13 -6.37 -1.11
C ARG A 269 33.82 -5.73 0.10
N VAL A 270 33.29 -5.99 1.27
CA VAL A 270 33.92 -5.55 2.52
C VAL A 270 35.32 -6.16 2.63
N GLY A 271 36.32 -5.32 2.90
CA GLY A 271 37.73 -5.73 2.97
C GLY A 271 38.42 -5.88 1.62
N ASP A 272 37.74 -5.70 0.47
CA ASP A 272 38.33 -5.78 -0.87
C ASP A 272 38.64 -4.40 -1.45
N THR A 273 39.59 -4.33 -2.36
CA THR A 273 39.90 -3.12 -3.17
C THR A 273 39.31 -3.19 -4.57
N ARG A 274 38.96 -4.39 -5.05
CA ARG A 274 38.49 -4.66 -6.40
C ARG A 274 37.03 -4.17 -6.59
N LEU A 275 36.81 -3.37 -7.63
CA LEU A 275 35.48 -3.00 -8.10
C LEU A 275 34.93 -4.09 -9.03
N ARG A 276 33.65 -4.44 -8.84
CA ARG A 276 32.90 -5.39 -9.68
C ARG A 276 31.72 -4.65 -10.31
N HIS A 277 31.58 -4.78 -11.61
CA HIS A 277 30.41 -4.22 -12.31
C HIS A 277 29.24 -5.18 -12.18
N VAL A 278 28.08 -4.64 -11.80
CA VAL A 278 26.84 -5.40 -11.57
C VAL A 278 25.68 -4.66 -12.22
N ASP A 279 24.99 -5.29 -13.16
CA ASP A 279 23.76 -4.76 -13.78
C ASP A 279 22.57 -5.35 -13.03
N VAL A 280 21.87 -4.52 -12.26
CA VAL A 280 20.69 -4.92 -11.48
C VAL A 280 19.58 -3.90 -11.63
N ARG A 281 18.36 -4.38 -11.61
CA ARG A 281 17.18 -3.55 -11.45
C ARG A 281 16.86 -3.40 -9.96
N PHE A 282 16.67 -2.16 -9.50
CA PHE A 282 16.27 -1.90 -8.11
C PHE A 282 14.76 -1.88 -7.96
N VAL A 283 14.26 -2.61 -6.96
CA VAL A 283 12.92 -2.46 -6.39
C VAL A 283 13.10 -2.21 -4.90
N CYS A 284 12.59 -1.11 -4.39
CA CYS A 284 12.71 -0.74 -2.97
C CYS A 284 11.33 -0.65 -2.35
N ALA A 285 11.19 -1.05 -1.09
CA ALA A 285 9.92 -0.94 -0.38
C ALA A 285 10.10 -0.35 1.02
N THR A 286 9.05 0.33 1.51
CA THR A 286 8.97 0.80 2.89
C THR A 286 7.54 0.96 3.36
N ASN A 287 7.31 0.77 4.66
CA ASN A 287 6.06 1.10 5.35
C ASN A 287 6.10 2.49 5.98
N ARG A 288 7.27 3.14 6.02
CA ARG A 288 7.45 4.49 6.55
C ARG A 288 7.11 5.54 5.48
N GLU A 289 6.85 6.76 5.92
CA GLU A 289 6.70 7.92 5.06
C GLU A 289 8.10 8.51 4.77
N PRO A 290 8.64 8.37 3.53
CA PRO A 290 10.02 8.77 3.24
C PRO A 290 10.31 10.24 3.52
N ALA A 291 9.34 11.13 3.27
CA ALA A 291 9.50 12.56 3.54
C ALA A 291 9.82 12.84 5.01
N ARG A 292 9.09 12.19 5.93
CA ARG A 292 9.35 12.32 7.38
C ARG A 292 10.70 11.74 7.81
N GLU A 293 11.13 10.66 7.16
CA GLU A 293 12.45 10.06 7.46
C GLU A 293 13.59 10.96 6.97
N ILE A 294 13.40 11.67 5.85
CA ILE A 294 14.34 12.68 5.34
C ILE A 294 14.40 13.89 6.28
N GLU A 295 13.26 14.45 6.65
CA GLU A 295 13.19 15.57 7.59
C GLU A 295 13.84 15.25 8.95
N ALA A 296 13.69 14.02 9.41
CA ALA A 296 14.29 13.53 10.65
C ALA A 296 15.79 13.15 10.50
N GLY A 297 16.38 13.29 9.32
CA GLY A 297 17.78 12.98 9.04
C GLY A 297 18.10 11.48 9.10
N ARG A 298 17.13 10.59 9.00
CA ARG A 298 17.31 9.13 9.01
C ARG A 298 17.38 8.53 7.60
N PHE A 299 16.88 9.24 6.60
CA PHE A 299 16.98 8.81 5.20
C PHE A 299 17.59 9.94 4.36
N ARG A 300 18.54 9.62 3.48
CA ARG A 300 19.22 10.60 2.66
C ARG A 300 18.34 11.03 1.49
N GLU A 301 18.23 12.32 1.29
CA GLU A 301 17.44 12.92 0.21
C GLU A 301 18.01 12.56 -1.19
N ASP A 302 19.34 12.52 -1.34
CA ASP A 302 20.00 12.16 -2.61
C ASP A 302 19.73 10.70 -3.02
N LEU A 303 19.71 9.78 -2.06
CA LEU A 303 19.33 8.38 -2.28
C LEU A 303 17.84 8.26 -2.63
N PHE A 304 16.98 9.00 -1.94
CA PHE A 304 15.55 9.01 -2.22
C PHE A 304 15.27 9.37 -3.68
N TYR A 305 15.78 10.51 -4.17
CA TYR A 305 15.56 10.92 -5.56
C TYR A 305 16.17 9.95 -6.59
N ARG A 306 17.21 9.23 -6.24
CA ARG A 306 17.80 8.21 -7.11
C ARG A 306 16.96 6.95 -7.24
N LEU A 307 16.25 6.56 -6.17
CA LEU A 307 15.45 5.33 -6.11
C LEU A 307 13.96 5.57 -6.36
N HIS A 308 13.41 6.74 -6.01
CA HIS A 308 12.00 7.07 -6.14
C HIS A 308 11.66 7.59 -7.55
N VAL A 309 11.94 6.77 -8.57
CA VAL A 309 11.68 7.15 -9.98
C VAL A 309 10.31 6.69 -10.43
N LEU A 310 9.93 5.45 -10.12
CA LEU A 310 8.65 4.85 -10.46
C LEU A 310 7.92 4.48 -9.16
N PRO A 311 7.08 5.38 -8.60
CA PRO A 311 6.35 5.08 -7.37
C PRO A 311 5.19 4.12 -7.62
N LEU A 312 5.03 3.14 -6.72
CA LEU A 312 3.85 2.29 -6.59
C LEU A 312 3.34 2.38 -5.15
N HIS A 313 2.03 2.54 -4.99
CA HIS A 313 1.41 2.58 -3.66
C HIS A 313 0.44 1.42 -3.49
N LEU A 314 0.68 0.57 -2.47
CA LEU A 314 -0.21 -0.51 -2.12
C LEU A 314 -1.31 0.00 -1.18
N PRO A 315 -2.58 -0.11 -1.56
CA PRO A 315 -3.68 0.28 -0.70
C PRO A 315 -3.76 -0.63 0.55
N ALA A 316 -4.14 -0.06 1.68
CA ALA A 316 -4.44 -0.84 2.88
C ALA A 316 -5.64 -1.78 2.63
N LEU A 317 -5.69 -2.93 3.34
CA LEU A 317 -6.70 -3.96 3.12
C LEU A 317 -8.13 -3.42 3.30
N ARG A 318 -8.36 -2.53 4.26
CA ARG A 318 -9.65 -1.85 4.49
C ARG A 318 -10.14 -1.00 3.31
N LEU A 319 -9.26 -0.65 2.36
CA LEU A 319 -9.58 0.12 1.15
C LEU A 319 -9.81 -0.79 -0.07
N ARG A 320 -9.72 -2.11 0.10
CA ARG A 320 -9.88 -3.10 -0.97
C ARG A 320 -11.28 -3.73 -1.03
N GLY A 321 -12.23 -3.26 -0.21
CA GLY A 321 -13.63 -3.72 -0.23
C GLY A 321 -13.77 -5.24 -0.11
N GLU A 322 -14.41 -5.86 -1.11
CA GLU A 322 -14.68 -7.31 -1.13
C GLU A 322 -13.43 -8.21 -1.22
N ASP A 323 -12.25 -7.65 -1.48
CA ASP A 323 -11.02 -8.45 -1.56
C ASP A 323 -10.67 -9.09 -0.20
N VAL A 324 -11.15 -8.52 0.92
CA VAL A 324 -10.97 -9.11 2.26
C VAL A 324 -11.54 -10.53 2.30
N VAL A 325 -12.80 -10.70 1.86
CA VAL A 325 -13.48 -12.00 1.87
C VAL A 325 -12.84 -12.94 0.84
N ARG A 326 -12.44 -12.43 -0.33
CA ARG A 326 -11.73 -13.22 -1.35
C ARG A 326 -10.42 -13.79 -0.83
N LEU A 327 -9.61 -12.95 -0.20
CA LEU A 327 -8.35 -13.35 0.44
C LEU A 327 -8.59 -14.36 1.57
N ALA A 328 -9.59 -14.11 2.43
CA ALA A 328 -9.94 -15.02 3.50
C ALA A 328 -10.31 -16.40 2.98
N ARG A 329 -11.15 -16.48 1.94
CA ARG A 329 -11.55 -17.75 1.30
C ARG A 329 -10.35 -18.48 0.69
N ALA A 330 -9.45 -17.76 0.02
CA ALA A 330 -8.25 -18.35 -0.56
C ALA A 330 -7.32 -18.91 0.53
N PHE A 331 -7.09 -18.16 1.61
CA PHE A 331 -6.29 -18.64 2.74
C PHE A 331 -6.95 -19.82 3.45
N LEU A 332 -8.28 -19.78 3.63
CA LEU A 332 -9.01 -20.90 4.24
C LEU A 332 -8.83 -22.18 3.43
N ALA A 333 -8.99 -22.11 2.12
CA ALA A 333 -8.83 -23.27 1.24
C ALA A 333 -7.41 -23.84 1.30
N ALA A 334 -6.38 -22.95 1.21
CA ALA A 334 -4.99 -23.38 1.26
C ALA A 334 -4.61 -24.00 2.61
N PHE A 335 -5.02 -23.39 3.73
CA PHE A 335 -4.70 -23.90 5.06
C PHE A 335 -5.52 -25.13 5.43
N ALA A 336 -6.78 -25.22 5.00
CA ALA A 336 -7.58 -26.43 5.22
C ALA A 336 -6.98 -27.64 4.49
N GLU A 337 -6.46 -27.46 3.28
CA GLU A 337 -5.73 -28.50 2.55
C GLU A 337 -4.41 -28.86 3.24
N GLU A 338 -3.61 -27.88 3.66
CA GLU A 338 -2.32 -28.06 4.36
C GLU A 338 -2.50 -28.85 5.68
N GLU A 339 -3.55 -28.53 6.45
CA GLU A 339 -3.80 -29.12 7.77
C GLU A 339 -4.77 -30.33 7.72
N GLY A 340 -5.24 -30.72 6.54
CA GLY A 340 -6.18 -31.83 6.36
C GLY A 340 -7.54 -31.59 7.03
N ARG A 341 -8.00 -30.33 7.08
CA ARG A 341 -9.26 -29.90 7.71
C ARG A 341 -10.41 -29.83 6.70
N GLY A 342 -11.65 -30.03 7.20
CA GLY A 342 -12.84 -30.09 6.36
C GLY A 342 -13.53 -28.76 6.06
N PHE A 343 -12.91 -27.62 6.34
CA PHE A 343 -13.50 -26.31 6.11
C PHE A 343 -13.75 -26.05 4.62
N ARG A 344 -14.99 -25.59 4.29
CA ARG A 344 -15.44 -25.29 2.93
C ARG A 344 -15.73 -23.80 2.69
N GLY A 345 -15.89 -23.01 3.77
CA GLY A 345 -16.24 -21.60 3.65
C GLY A 345 -16.49 -20.92 4.99
N PHE A 346 -17.12 -19.76 4.91
CA PHE A 346 -17.50 -18.93 6.05
C PHE A 346 -19.02 -18.85 6.15
N THR A 347 -19.57 -18.66 7.35
CA THR A 347 -20.96 -18.24 7.49
C THR A 347 -21.15 -16.79 7.05
N ALA A 348 -22.38 -16.36 6.77
CA ALA A 348 -22.68 -14.99 6.37
C ALA A 348 -22.24 -13.95 7.44
N GLU A 349 -22.42 -14.32 8.71
CA GLU A 349 -22.02 -13.51 9.87
C GLU A 349 -20.48 -13.38 9.95
N ALA A 350 -19.74 -14.44 9.63
CA ALA A 350 -18.28 -14.43 9.59
C ALA A 350 -17.77 -13.53 8.43
N GLU A 351 -18.38 -13.61 7.24
CA GLU A 351 -18.02 -12.75 6.12
C GLU A 351 -18.32 -11.28 6.41
N ALA A 352 -19.42 -10.98 7.07
CA ALA A 352 -19.75 -9.63 7.53
C ALA A 352 -18.70 -9.13 8.54
N ALA A 353 -18.33 -9.96 9.51
CA ALA A 353 -17.29 -9.61 10.49
C ALA A 353 -15.92 -9.35 9.83
N LEU A 354 -15.52 -10.20 8.88
CA LEU A 354 -14.29 -10.00 8.09
C LEU A 354 -14.29 -8.67 7.34
N SER A 355 -15.43 -8.30 6.73
CA SER A 355 -15.59 -7.08 5.94
C SER A 355 -15.59 -5.80 6.80
N LEU A 356 -16.13 -5.86 8.02
CA LEU A 356 -16.23 -4.74 8.95
C LEU A 356 -14.92 -4.47 9.70
N HIS A 357 -14.06 -5.47 9.84
CA HIS A 357 -12.80 -5.31 10.59
C HIS A 357 -11.81 -4.43 9.86
N ALA A 358 -11.10 -3.56 10.60
CA ALA A 358 -10.18 -2.56 10.05
C ALA A 358 -8.85 -3.11 9.54
N TRP A 359 -8.46 -4.31 9.98
CA TRP A 359 -7.22 -5.02 9.60
C TRP A 359 -5.95 -4.15 9.71
N PRO A 360 -5.57 -3.66 10.90
CA PRO A 360 -4.38 -2.82 11.06
C PRO A 360 -3.09 -3.50 10.61
N GLY A 361 -2.98 -4.83 10.72
CA GLY A 361 -1.90 -5.65 10.18
C GLY A 361 -2.13 -6.13 8.74
N ASN A 362 -3.18 -5.61 8.07
CA ASN A 362 -3.49 -5.88 6.67
C ASN A 362 -3.60 -7.38 6.34
N VAL A 363 -3.06 -7.81 5.20
CA VAL A 363 -3.13 -9.20 4.72
C VAL A 363 -2.41 -10.16 5.66
N ARG A 364 -1.32 -9.73 6.31
CA ARG A 364 -0.58 -10.56 7.27
C ARG A 364 -1.43 -10.89 8.50
N GLU A 365 -2.18 -9.93 9.01
CA GLU A 365 -3.11 -10.16 10.12
C GLU A 365 -4.26 -11.07 9.72
N LEU A 366 -4.88 -10.83 8.56
CA LEU A 366 -5.93 -11.68 8.01
C LEU A 366 -5.45 -13.12 7.85
N GLN A 367 -4.28 -13.32 7.24
CA GLN A 367 -3.68 -14.63 7.05
C GLN A 367 -3.48 -15.37 8.39
N ASN A 368 -2.94 -14.68 9.39
CA ASN A 368 -2.74 -15.24 10.73
C ASN A 368 -4.07 -15.57 11.43
N ALA A 369 -5.10 -14.74 11.26
CA ALA A 369 -6.43 -15.01 11.82
C ALA A 369 -7.03 -16.28 11.21
N ILE A 370 -6.99 -16.42 9.89
CA ILE A 370 -7.53 -17.61 9.20
C ILE A 370 -6.71 -18.87 9.57
N ARG A 371 -5.38 -18.79 9.59
CA ARG A 371 -4.54 -19.94 10.01
C ARG A 371 -4.88 -20.39 11.43
N ARG A 372 -5.08 -19.45 12.34
CA ARG A 372 -5.49 -19.74 13.72
C ARG A 372 -6.82 -20.49 13.77
N VAL A 373 -7.80 -20.06 12.99
CA VAL A 373 -9.11 -20.74 12.92
C VAL A 373 -8.93 -22.18 12.45
N VAL A 374 -8.20 -22.41 11.36
CA VAL A 374 -8.01 -23.75 10.80
C VAL A 374 -7.30 -24.69 11.76
N VAL A 375 -6.32 -24.18 12.53
CA VAL A 375 -5.56 -25.00 13.48
C VAL A 375 -6.35 -25.29 14.76
N LEU A 376 -7.12 -24.32 15.27
CA LEU A 376 -7.76 -24.44 16.60
C LEU A 376 -9.20 -24.98 16.55
N HIS A 377 -9.84 -24.98 15.41
CA HIS A 377 -11.24 -25.36 15.29
C HIS A 377 -11.43 -26.47 14.25
N ASP A 378 -12.55 -27.17 14.40
CA ASP A 378 -13.06 -28.18 13.46
C ASP A 378 -14.45 -27.75 12.98
N GLY A 379 -14.80 -28.07 11.73
CA GLY A 379 -16.11 -27.75 11.18
C GLY A 379 -16.13 -27.74 9.66
N GLU A 380 -17.29 -27.53 9.09
CA GLU A 380 -17.48 -27.34 7.64
C GLU A 380 -17.45 -25.85 7.25
N PHE A 381 -17.93 -24.98 8.14
CA PHE A 381 -17.94 -23.53 7.94
C PHE A 381 -17.34 -22.80 9.14
N VAL A 382 -16.60 -21.73 8.85
CA VAL A 382 -16.06 -20.85 9.88
C VAL A 382 -17.15 -19.91 10.36
N ALA A 383 -17.47 -19.93 11.64
CA ALA A 383 -18.40 -19.02 12.28
C ALA A 383 -17.69 -17.75 12.80
N ALA A 384 -18.45 -16.68 13.06
CA ALA A 384 -17.87 -15.36 13.45
C ALA A 384 -17.10 -15.41 14.78
N ASP A 385 -17.56 -16.23 15.74
CA ASP A 385 -16.91 -16.42 17.04
C ASP A 385 -15.53 -17.10 16.94
N MET A 386 -15.34 -17.98 15.93
CA MET A 386 -14.06 -18.64 15.67
C MET A 386 -12.98 -17.66 15.20
N LEU A 387 -13.37 -16.55 14.56
CA LEU A 387 -12.41 -15.56 14.03
C LEU A 387 -11.68 -14.82 15.14
N ALA A 388 -12.23 -14.78 16.37
CA ALA A 388 -11.67 -14.07 17.54
C ALA A 388 -11.13 -12.68 17.16
N LEU A 389 -11.87 -11.94 16.31
CA LEU A 389 -11.56 -10.58 15.92
C LEU A 389 -11.76 -9.71 17.16
N SER A 390 -10.67 -9.33 17.80
CA SER A 390 -10.73 -8.51 19.01
C SER A 390 -11.36 -7.17 18.66
N ALA A 391 -12.42 -6.81 19.35
CA ALA A 391 -13.03 -5.47 19.33
C ALA A 391 -12.10 -4.37 19.88
N THR A 392 -10.78 -4.58 19.82
CA THR A 392 -9.76 -3.79 20.54
C THR A 392 -9.48 -2.42 19.91
N HIS A 393 -10.16 -2.03 18.82
CA HIS A 393 -9.94 -0.70 18.23
C HIS A 393 -11.16 0.23 18.22
N GLU A 394 -12.37 -0.24 18.53
CA GLU A 394 -13.51 0.68 18.73
C GLU A 394 -13.48 1.36 20.11
N ALA A 395 -12.93 0.69 21.11
CA ALA A 395 -12.75 1.28 22.44
C ALA A 395 -11.71 2.41 22.50
N ALA A 396 -10.86 2.56 21.48
CA ALA A 396 -9.85 3.63 21.44
C ALA A 396 -10.34 4.94 20.81
N ARG A 397 -11.56 4.97 20.21
CA ARG A 397 -12.13 6.18 19.59
C ARG A 397 -13.19 6.88 20.45
N ASP A 398 -13.70 6.23 21.49
CA ASP A 398 -14.78 6.78 22.32
C ASP A 398 -14.43 6.91 23.83
N THR A 399 -13.16 6.77 24.16
CA THR A 399 -12.69 7.30 25.43
C THR A 399 -12.40 8.78 25.21
N GLY A 400 -13.26 9.63 25.76
CA GLY A 400 -12.93 11.00 26.05
C GLY A 400 -11.52 11.09 26.68
N PRO A 401 -10.89 12.25 26.76
CA PRO A 401 -9.45 12.37 26.99
C PRO A 401 -9.04 11.39 28.10
N LEU A 402 -8.29 10.35 27.71
CA LEU A 402 -7.65 9.43 28.66
C LEU A 402 -7.03 10.32 29.74
N PRO A 403 -7.26 10.05 31.04
CA PRO A 403 -6.50 10.73 32.03
C PRO A 403 -5.04 10.59 31.59
N ARG A 404 -4.40 11.71 31.29
CA ARG A 404 -2.96 11.75 31.06
C ARG A 404 -2.36 10.92 32.18
N ILE A 405 -1.86 9.73 31.87
CA ILE A 405 -0.90 9.05 32.71
C ILE A 405 0.23 10.07 32.73
N ALA A 406 0.26 10.86 33.81
CA ALA A 406 1.37 11.73 34.07
C ALA A 406 2.60 10.85 33.91
N SER A 407 3.54 11.30 33.10
CA SER A 407 4.87 10.67 32.98
C SER A 407 5.23 10.23 34.37
N PRO A 408 5.66 8.99 34.63
CA PRO A 408 5.98 8.58 35.99
C PRO A 408 6.96 9.62 36.52
N SER A 409 6.45 10.56 37.35
CA SER A 409 7.32 11.41 38.11
C SER A 409 8.10 10.43 38.97
N ILE A 410 9.38 10.32 38.73
CA ILE A 410 10.26 9.53 39.59
C ILE A 410 10.24 10.25 40.93
N ASP A 411 9.24 9.91 41.74
CA ASP A 411 9.20 10.40 43.12
C ASP A 411 10.43 9.82 43.86
N PRO A 412 11.15 10.62 44.60
CA PRO A 412 12.24 10.13 45.43
C PRO A 412 11.81 8.94 46.28
N PHE A 413 12.67 7.94 46.40
CA PHE A 413 12.36 6.65 47.07
C PHE A 413 11.70 6.84 48.46
N TRP A 414 12.12 7.83 49.22
CA TRP A 414 11.53 8.13 50.54
C TRP A 414 10.05 8.54 50.49
N ARG A 415 9.59 9.20 49.41
CA ARG A 415 8.18 9.54 49.24
C ARG A 415 7.33 8.31 48.88
N GLN A 416 7.86 7.41 48.07
CA GLN A 416 7.18 6.15 47.76
C GLN A 416 7.09 5.27 49.01
N GLU A 417 8.17 5.18 49.77
CA GLU A 417 8.23 4.47 51.06
C GLU A 417 7.22 5.02 52.07
N GLN A 418 7.09 6.36 52.16
CA GLN A 418 6.11 7.02 53.01
C GLN A 418 4.68 6.62 52.62
N ARG A 419 4.32 6.69 51.34
CA ARG A 419 2.99 6.30 50.84
C ARG A 419 2.66 4.84 51.16
N ILE A 420 3.61 3.95 51.00
CA ILE A 420 3.43 2.51 51.26
C ILE A 420 3.16 2.30 52.78
N ILE A 421 3.95 2.93 53.66
CA ILE A 421 3.77 2.82 55.11
C ILE A 421 2.45 3.45 55.55
N GLU A 422 2.08 4.63 55.07
CA GLU A 422 0.80 5.28 55.34
C GLU A 422 -0.40 4.44 54.88
N ALA A 423 -0.34 3.86 53.66
CA ALA A 423 -1.37 2.98 53.16
C ALA A 423 -1.55 1.72 54.01
N ALA A 424 -0.45 1.12 54.45
CA ALA A 424 -0.49 -0.04 55.36
C ALA A 424 -1.05 0.31 56.72
N LEU A 425 -0.64 1.43 57.32
CA LEU A 425 -1.20 1.89 58.59
C LEU A 425 -2.70 2.18 58.48
N LYS A 426 -3.15 2.80 57.41
CA LYS A 426 -4.58 3.04 57.13
C LYS A 426 -5.38 1.74 56.98
N ALA A 427 -4.83 0.74 56.27
CA ALA A 427 -5.48 -0.57 56.06
C ALA A 427 -5.63 -1.37 57.38
N PHE A 428 -4.80 -1.10 58.39
CA PHE A 428 -4.83 -1.80 59.69
C PHE A 428 -5.20 -0.85 60.85
N ASP A 429 -5.99 0.21 60.60
CA ASP A 429 -6.52 1.14 61.59
C ASP A 429 -5.45 1.69 62.54
N GLY A 430 -4.26 1.99 62.05
CA GLY A 430 -3.15 2.52 62.83
C GLY A 430 -2.34 1.48 63.60
N ASN A 431 -2.67 0.20 63.51
CA ASN A 431 -1.95 -0.87 64.20
C ASN A 431 -0.57 -1.12 63.57
N THR A 432 0.46 -0.52 64.16
CA THR A 432 1.84 -0.57 63.65
C THR A 432 2.43 -1.98 63.58
N HIS A 433 2.04 -2.87 64.50
CA HIS A 433 2.51 -4.26 64.48
C HIS A 433 1.95 -5.05 63.31
N LYS A 434 0.64 -4.92 63.01
CA LYS A 434 0.01 -5.57 61.89
C LYS A 434 0.49 -5.01 60.56
N ALA A 435 0.63 -3.69 60.48
CA ALA A 435 1.19 -3.02 59.28
C ALA A 435 2.63 -3.45 59.01
N ALA A 436 3.46 -3.54 60.03
CA ALA A 436 4.83 -4.01 59.92
C ALA A 436 4.93 -5.46 59.45
N HIS A 437 4.08 -6.33 59.96
CA HIS A 437 4.00 -7.72 59.53
C HIS A 437 3.58 -7.85 58.08
N ALA A 438 2.59 -7.06 57.65
CA ALA A 438 2.11 -7.06 56.24
C ALA A 438 3.16 -6.50 55.25
N LEU A 439 4.02 -5.59 55.70
CA LEU A 439 5.10 -5.03 54.91
C LEU A 439 6.42 -5.81 55.02
N GLU A 440 6.45 -6.91 55.81
CA GLU A 440 7.64 -7.72 56.09
C GLU A 440 8.80 -6.93 56.67
N ILE A 441 8.52 -5.88 57.46
CA ILE A 441 9.51 -5.05 58.14
C ILE A 441 9.30 -5.06 59.67
N SER A 442 10.32 -4.60 60.43
CA SER A 442 10.17 -4.53 61.87
C SER A 442 9.29 -3.34 62.28
N PRO A 443 8.46 -3.44 63.37
CA PRO A 443 7.70 -2.32 63.89
C PRO A 443 8.56 -1.09 64.24
N SER A 444 9.77 -1.31 64.71
CA SER A 444 10.74 -0.25 65.03
C SER A 444 11.16 0.55 63.78
N THR A 445 11.13 -0.09 62.58
CA THR A 445 11.41 0.60 61.31
C THR A 445 10.31 1.60 61.00
N ILE A 446 9.03 1.21 61.15
CA ILE A 446 7.88 2.11 60.97
C ILE A 446 7.96 3.29 61.93
N TYR A 447 8.17 3.05 63.21
CA TYR A 447 8.30 4.13 64.23
C TYR A 447 9.42 5.10 63.86
N ARG A 448 10.60 4.61 63.53
CA ARG A 448 11.73 5.46 63.13
C ARG A 448 11.43 6.30 61.88
N LYS A 449 10.71 5.74 60.90
CA LYS A 449 10.34 6.46 59.69
C LYS A 449 9.27 7.51 59.95
N LEU A 450 8.22 7.21 60.72
CA LEU A 450 7.21 8.18 61.13
C LEU A 450 7.81 9.34 61.90
N GLN A 451 8.79 9.08 62.78
CA GLN A 451 9.51 10.12 63.55
C GLN A 451 10.37 10.99 62.63
N ALA A 452 11.05 10.39 61.61
CA ALA A 452 11.85 11.11 60.62
C ALA A 452 11.01 12.02 59.72
N TRP A 453 9.74 11.66 59.47
CA TRP A 453 8.80 12.44 58.66
C TRP A 453 7.95 13.43 59.49
N GLY A 454 8.20 13.54 60.77
CA GLY A 454 7.50 14.49 61.65
C GLY A 454 6.07 14.08 62.06
N MET A 455 5.66 12.83 61.81
CA MET A 455 4.33 12.29 62.10
C MET A 455 4.25 11.59 63.48
N GLY A 456 5.24 11.74 64.34
CA GLY A 456 5.41 11.01 65.58
C GLY A 456 4.61 11.53 66.80
N ARG A 457 3.48 12.21 66.64
CA ARG A 457 2.63 12.61 67.77
C ARG A 457 1.17 12.22 67.46
N GLY A 458 0.74 11.07 68.00
CA GLY A 458 -0.69 10.72 68.00
C GLY A 458 -1.05 9.26 67.89
N VAL A 459 -0.35 8.31 68.53
CA VAL A 459 -0.89 6.98 68.81
C VAL A 459 -0.45 6.56 70.18
N SER A 460 -1.33 6.79 71.17
CA SER A 460 -1.29 6.18 72.53
C SER A 460 -2.09 4.89 72.45
#